data_99dcad461a59fbda0ee5d6e57ae9a562
#
_entry.id   99dcad461a59fbda0ee5d6e57ae9a562
#
_cell.length_a   1.000
_cell.length_b   1.000
_cell.length_c   1.000
_cell.angle_alpha   90.00
_cell.angle_beta   90.00
_cell.angle_gamma   90.00
#
_symmetry.space_group_name_H-M   'P 1'
#
loop_
_entity.id
_entity.type
_entity.pdbx_description
1 polymer ?
#
loop_
_entity_poly.entity_id
_entity_poly.type
_entity_poly.pdbx_seq_one_letter_code
_entity_poly.pdbx_strand_id
1 'polypeptide(L)'
;MAKRLAGKVAIVTGAGRGIGRCEALLLAQHGARVVVNDLGGAPSGEGADKSVAQSVVDEIRAAGGEAVANTDSVATMAGGKAIIDSAIKSFGRLDILINNAGNLRPKPIWEMSEEDWDAVVNVHLKGTFVCTRHAAPIFRQQRGGVIVNTASESGLGHYAMANYSAAKE
;
A
#
# COMPACT_ATOMS: atom_id res chain seq x y z
N MET A 1 -16.97 11.79 15.88
CA MET A 1 -17.18 11.82 14.41
C MET A 1 -18.10 10.69 13.99
N ALA A 2 -18.94 10.89 12.95
CA ALA A 2 -19.74 9.80 12.40
C ALA A 2 -18.84 8.73 11.77
N LYS A 3 -19.04 7.46 12.14
CA LYS A 3 -18.28 6.32 11.61
C LYS A 3 -18.77 5.96 10.20
N ARG A 4 -18.38 6.73 9.20
CA ARG A 4 -18.87 6.59 7.80
C ARG A 4 -18.46 5.27 7.16
N LEU A 5 -17.39 4.62 7.67
CA LEU A 5 -16.84 3.37 7.15
C LEU A 5 -17.09 2.19 8.10
N ALA A 6 -18.07 2.31 9.01
CA ALA A 6 -18.43 1.21 9.91
C ALA A 6 -18.75 -0.07 9.13
N GLY A 7 -18.13 -1.19 9.52
CA GLY A 7 -18.27 -2.48 8.86
C GLY A 7 -17.47 -2.65 7.56
N LYS A 8 -16.75 -1.62 7.08
CA LYS A 8 -15.86 -1.71 5.93
C LYS A 8 -14.48 -2.25 6.34
N VAL A 9 -13.80 -2.88 5.40
CA VAL A 9 -12.42 -3.38 5.53
C VAL A 9 -11.55 -2.71 4.49
N ALA A 10 -10.46 -2.12 4.92
CA ALA A 10 -9.50 -1.44 4.08
C ALA A 10 -8.12 -2.10 4.14
N ILE A 11 -7.41 -2.11 3.02
CA ILE A 11 -5.98 -2.35 2.95
C ILE A 11 -5.31 -1.04 2.54
N VAL A 12 -4.25 -0.66 3.24
CA VAL A 12 -3.35 0.43 2.83
C VAL A 12 -1.96 -0.14 2.70
N THR A 13 -1.37 -0.05 1.50
CA THR A 13 0.00 -0.48 1.25
C THR A 13 0.99 0.67 1.50
N GLY A 14 2.18 0.36 2.04
CA GLY A 14 3.13 1.38 2.47
C GLY A 14 2.60 2.22 3.65
N ALA A 15 1.86 1.58 4.56
CA ALA A 15 1.09 2.24 5.61
C ALA A 15 1.85 2.42 6.93
N GLY A 16 3.13 2.12 6.98
CA GLY A 16 3.92 2.24 8.21
C GLY A 16 4.40 3.65 8.51
N ARG A 17 4.45 4.52 7.49
CA ARG A 17 4.96 5.90 7.63
C ARG A 17 4.22 6.85 6.69
N GLY A 18 4.45 8.17 6.87
CA GLY A 18 4.01 9.22 5.94
C GLY A 18 2.51 9.19 5.60
N ILE A 19 2.21 9.32 4.31
CA ILE A 19 0.83 9.41 3.80
C ILE A 19 0.05 8.14 4.12
N GLY A 20 0.58 6.95 3.83
CA GLY A 20 -0.12 5.68 4.07
C GLY A 20 -0.47 5.46 5.55
N ARG A 21 0.41 5.86 6.48
CA ARG A 21 0.07 5.84 7.91
C ARG A 21 -1.10 6.76 8.23
N CYS A 22 -1.10 7.99 7.71
CA CYS A 22 -2.21 8.94 7.92
C CYS A 22 -3.53 8.41 7.35
N GLU A 23 -3.49 7.80 6.16
CA GLU A 23 -4.64 7.15 5.54
C GLU A 23 -5.18 6.00 6.40
N ALA A 24 -4.31 5.11 6.89
CA ALA A 24 -4.69 3.99 7.74
C ALA A 24 -5.38 4.46 9.04
N LEU A 25 -4.81 5.46 9.70
CA LEU A 25 -5.36 6.05 10.91
C LEU A 25 -6.72 6.71 10.65
N LEU A 26 -6.85 7.48 9.57
CA LEU A 26 -8.08 8.17 9.21
C LEU A 26 -9.21 7.18 8.88
N LEU A 27 -8.92 6.13 8.10
CA LEU A 27 -9.87 5.07 7.79
C LEU A 27 -10.38 4.39 9.07
N ALA A 28 -9.47 4.08 10.00
CA ALA A 28 -9.81 3.48 11.28
C ALA A 28 -10.66 4.42 12.16
N GLN A 29 -10.35 5.72 12.21
CA GLN A 29 -11.15 6.73 12.92
C GLN A 29 -12.58 6.81 12.37
N HIS A 30 -12.75 6.58 11.07
CA HIS A 30 -14.07 6.51 10.43
C HIS A 30 -14.74 5.13 10.56
N GLY A 31 -14.15 4.18 11.30
CA GLY A 31 -14.75 2.90 11.66
C GLY A 31 -14.44 1.74 10.71
N ALA A 32 -13.50 1.90 9.78
CA ALA A 32 -12.98 0.79 8.99
C ALA A 32 -12.08 -0.11 9.84
N ARG A 33 -12.07 -1.41 9.55
CA ARG A 33 -11.05 -2.36 9.98
C ARG A 33 -9.92 -2.32 8.96
N VAL A 34 -8.66 -2.19 9.41
CA VAL A 34 -7.54 -1.86 8.52
C VAL A 34 -6.47 -2.95 8.51
N VAL A 35 -6.07 -3.38 7.33
CA VAL A 35 -4.79 -4.06 7.13
C VAL A 35 -3.74 -3.00 6.85
N VAL A 36 -2.79 -2.86 7.76
CA VAL A 36 -1.63 -1.99 7.64
C VAL A 36 -0.52 -2.82 6.99
N ASN A 37 -0.31 -2.63 5.70
CA ASN A 37 0.77 -3.32 5.00
C ASN A 37 1.98 -2.39 4.86
N ASP A 38 3.13 -2.84 5.34
CA ASP A 38 4.43 -2.19 5.13
C ASP A 38 5.56 -3.22 5.28
N LEU A 39 6.48 -3.26 4.33
CA LEU A 39 7.69 -4.09 4.42
C LEU A 39 8.65 -3.58 5.50
N GLY A 40 8.56 -2.29 5.84
CA GLY A 40 9.43 -1.63 6.81
C GLY A 40 10.81 -1.25 6.26
N GLY A 41 10.98 -1.27 4.94
CA GLY A 41 12.22 -0.87 4.29
C GLY A 41 12.54 0.62 4.44
N ALA A 42 13.79 0.98 4.11
CA ALA A 42 14.21 2.37 3.95
C ALA A 42 13.47 3.04 2.76
N PRO A 43 13.52 4.39 2.64
CA PRO A 43 12.95 5.09 1.50
C PRO A 43 13.48 4.64 0.13
N SER A 44 14.71 4.09 0.07
CA SER A 44 15.30 3.46 -1.12
C SER A 44 14.69 2.10 -1.49
N GLY A 45 13.86 1.52 -0.60
CA GLY A 45 13.28 0.18 -0.75
C GLY A 45 14.15 -0.94 -0.18
N GLU A 46 15.23 -0.63 0.51
CA GLU A 46 16.14 -1.61 1.10
C GLU A 46 15.73 -2.01 2.52
N GLY A 47 16.00 -3.26 2.87
CA GLY A 47 15.73 -3.78 4.22
C GLY A 47 14.26 -4.13 4.46
N ALA A 48 14.00 -4.65 5.67
CA ALA A 48 12.66 -4.97 6.14
C ALA A 48 12.62 -4.87 7.68
N ASP A 49 11.57 -4.27 8.21
CA ASP A 49 11.33 -4.15 9.65
C ASP A 49 9.84 -4.32 9.96
N LYS A 50 9.49 -5.46 10.52
CA LYS A 50 8.10 -5.81 10.86
C LYS A 50 7.49 -4.89 11.93
N SER A 51 8.30 -4.22 12.74
CA SER A 51 7.84 -3.31 13.79
C SER A 51 7.15 -2.08 13.24
N VAL A 52 7.49 -1.68 12.00
CA VAL A 52 6.96 -0.48 11.34
C VAL A 52 5.45 -0.59 11.11
N ALA A 53 4.97 -1.67 10.50
CA ALA A 53 3.55 -1.92 10.34
C ALA A 53 2.83 -2.14 11.68
N GLN A 54 3.48 -2.87 12.60
CA GLN A 54 2.91 -3.18 13.90
C GLN A 54 2.69 -1.93 14.75
N SER A 55 3.61 -0.96 14.72
CA SER A 55 3.46 0.28 15.49
C SER A 55 2.20 1.07 15.11
N VAL A 56 1.83 1.09 13.83
CA VAL A 56 0.60 1.75 13.35
C VAL A 56 -0.65 0.96 13.76
N VAL A 57 -0.57 -0.37 13.75
CA VAL A 57 -1.64 -1.24 14.28
C VAL A 57 -1.90 -0.95 15.75
N ASP A 58 -0.83 -0.85 16.56
CA ASP A 58 -0.95 -0.59 17.99
C ASP A 58 -1.54 0.80 18.26
N GLU A 59 -1.19 1.80 17.45
CA GLU A 59 -1.78 3.13 17.51
C GLU A 59 -3.28 3.12 17.17
N ILE A 60 -3.68 2.41 16.11
CA ILE A 60 -5.10 2.25 15.74
C ILE A 60 -5.88 1.57 16.87
N ARG A 61 -5.32 0.52 17.46
CA ARG A 61 -5.96 -0.22 18.56
C ARG A 61 -6.07 0.61 19.84
N ALA A 62 -5.02 1.37 20.17
CA ALA A 62 -5.05 2.29 21.31
C ALA A 62 -6.13 3.38 21.16
N ALA A 63 -6.44 3.78 19.93
CA ALA A 63 -7.55 4.69 19.60
C ALA A 63 -8.94 3.99 19.54
N GLY A 64 -9.03 2.69 19.86
CA GLY A 64 -10.27 1.91 19.84
C GLY A 64 -10.70 1.41 18.46
N GLY A 65 -9.82 1.43 17.48
CA GLY A 65 -10.02 0.84 16.15
C GLY A 65 -9.58 -0.62 16.07
N GLU A 66 -9.81 -1.24 14.92
CA GLU A 66 -9.39 -2.61 14.62
C GLU A 66 -8.39 -2.61 13.45
N ALA A 67 -7.22 -3.21 13.66
CA ALA A 67 -6.22 -3.35 12.61
C ALA A 67 -5.37 -4.62 12.78
N VAL A 68 -4.78 -5.06 11.67
CA VAL A 68 -3.76 -6.12 11.62
C VAL A 68 -2.58 -5.68 10.76
N ALA A 69 -1.39 -6.12 11.13
CA ALA A 69 -0.18 -5.86 10.36
C ALA A 69 0.01 -6.92 9.27
N ASN A 70 0.55 -6.49 8.15
CA ASN A 70 1.04 -7.36 7.07
C ASN A 70 2.37 -6.82 6.58
N THR A 71 3.36 -7.70 6.35
CA THR A 71 4.72 -7.31 5.94
C THR A 71 5.15 -7.95 4.62
N ASP A 72 4.18 -8.42 3.81
CA ASP A 72 4.47 -8.97 2.49
C ASP A 72 4.76 -7.85 1.48
N SER A 73 5.60 -8.17 0.49
CA SER A 73 5.99 -7.23 -0.56
C SER A 73 4.92 -7.10 -1.65
N VAL A 74 4.57 -5.88 -2.02
CA VAL A 74 3.70 -5.60 -3.16
C VAL A 74 4.34 -5.98 -4.51
N ALA A 75 5.68 -6.02 -4.58
CA ALA A 75 6.43 -6.22 -5.81
C ALA A 75 6.33 -7.64 -6.40
N THR A 76 5.72 -8.59 -5.68
CA THR A 76 5.58 -9.99 -6.12
C THR A 76 4.13 -10.45 -6.15
N MET A 77 3.79 -11.34 -7.08
CA MET A 77 2.44 -11.92 -7.16
C MET A 77 2.04 -12.64 -5.85
N ALA A 78 2.97 -13.39 -5.26
CA ALA A 78 2.74 -14.10 -4.00
C ALA A 78 2.50 -13.12 -2.83
N GLY A 79 3.32 -12.06 -2.73
CA GLY A 79 3.17 -11.05 -1.69
C GLY A 79 1.86 -10.28 -1.82
N GLY A 80 1.50 -9.80 -3.02
CA GLY A 80 0.22 -9.13 -3.21
C GLY A 80 -0.97 -10.04 -2.91
N LYS A 81 -0.88 -11.34 -3.25
CA LYS A 81 -1.90 -12.30 -2.83
C LYS A 81 -2.00 -12.39 -1.31
N ALA A 82 -0.88 -12.51 -0.61
CA ALA A 82 -0.84 -12.62 0.86
C ALA A 82 -1.40 -11.35 1.53
N ILE A 83 -1.12 -10.16 0.97
CA ILE A 83 -1.71 -8.90 1.43
C ILE A 83 -3.24 -8.93 1.35
N ILE A 84 -3.80 -9.31 0.21
CA ILE A 84 -5.25 -9.39 0.02
C ILE A 84 -5.87 -10.48 0.90
N ASP A 85 -5.24 -11.66 0.96
CA ASP A 85 -5.69 -12.78 1.81
C ASP A 85 -5.73 -12.39 3.29
N SER A 86 -4.85 -11.50 3.75
CA SER A 86 -4.84 -11.05 5.14
C SER A 86 -6.13 -10.34 5.55
N ALA A 87 -6.72 -9.54 4.66
CA ALA A 87 -8.02 -8.91 4.90
C ALA A 87 -9.15 -9.95 4.99
N ILE A 88 -9.16 -10.91 4.08
CA ILE A 88 -10.17 -11.97 4.05
C ILE A 88 -10.06 -12.87 5.30
N LYS A 89 -8.85 -13.26 5.67
CA LYS A 89 -8.61 -14.12 6.85
C LYS A 89 -8.97 -13.42 8.17
N SER A 90 -8.62 -12.12 8.28
CA SER A 90 -8.82 -11.39 9.53
C SER A 90 -10.23 -10.82 9.68
N PHE A 91 -10.86 -10.43 8.57
CA PHE A 91 -12.09 -9.64 8.61
C PHE A 91 -13.22 -10.17 7.71
N GLY A 92 -12.98 -11.20 6.92
CA GLY A 92 -13.98 -11.88 6.09
C GLY A 92 -14.37 -11.15 4.79
N ARG A 93 -13.83 -9.97 4.52
CA ARG A 93 -14.16 -9.15 3.34
C ARG A 93 -13.05 -8.15 3.01
N LEU A 94 -13.15 -7.51 1.85
CA LEU A 94 -12.35 -6.36 1.48
C LEU A 94 -13.26 -5.34 0.76
N ASP A 95 -13.23 -4.07 1.17
CA ASP A 95 -14.04 -3.01 0.56
C ASP A 95 -13.19 -1.91 -0.08
N ILE A 96 -12.00 -1.65 0.47
CA ILE A 96 -11.15 -0.53 0.05
C ILE A 96 -9.71 -1.03 -0.09
N LEU A 97 -9.11 -0.78 -1.24
CA LEU A 97 -7.68 -0.99 -1.48
C LEU A 97 -7.03 0.35 -1.79
N ILE A 98 -6.05 0.76 -0.99
CA ILE A 98 -5.22 1.93 -1.26
C ILE A 98 -3.82 1.45 -1.66
N ASN A 99 -3.47 1.64 -2.92
CA ASN A 99 -2.16 1.40 -3.48
C ASN A 99 -1.29 2.66 -3.26
N ASN A 100 -0.64 2.71 -2.10
CA ASN A 100 0.22 3.83 -1.70
C ASN A 100 1.70 3.43 -1.59
N ALA A 101 2.03 2.15 -1.46
CA ALA A 101 3.42 1.70 -1.32
C ALA A 101 4.33 2.31 -2.39
N GLY A 102 5.51 2.77 -1.97
CA GLY A 102 6.44 3.42 -2.86
C GLY A 102 7.85 3.51 -2.27
N ASN A 103 8.81 3.70 -3.16
CA ASN A 103 10.21 3.95 -2.88
C ASN A 103 10.77 4.93 -3.90
N LEU A 104 11.96 5.48 -3.66
CA LEU A 104 12.61 6.42 -4.55
C LEU A 104 14.08 6.06 -4.72
N ARG A 105 14.55 6.02 -5.97
CA ARG A 105 15.97 5.89 -6.36
C ARG A 105 16.27 6.92 -7.44
N PRO A 106 16.37 8.22 -7.06
CA PRO A 106 16.58 9.30 -8.02
C PRO A 106 18.03 9.26 -8.54
N LYS A 107 18.17 9.21 -9.86
CA LYS A 107 19.44 9.35 -10.59
C LYS A 107 19.20 9.91 -11.97
N PRO A 108 20.13 10.71 -12.54
CA PRO A 108 20.10 11.03 -13.96
C PRO A 108 20.01 9.76 -14.80
N ILE A 109 19.30 9.78 -15.93
CA ILE A 109 19.04 8.59 -16.74
C ILE A 109 20.32 7.86 -17.17
N TRP A 110 21.40 8.60 -17.43
CA TRP A 110 22.69 8.02 -17.82
C TRP A 110 23.51 7.39 -16.69
N GLU A 111 23.08 7.58 -15.43
CA GLU A 111 23.68 6.98 -14.23
C GLU A 111 22.74 5.93 -13.58
N MET A 112 21.50 5.84 -14.06
CA MET A 112 20.48 4.95 -13.51
C MET A 112 20.78 3.51 -13.88
N SER A 113 20.98 2.64 -12.89
CA SER A 113 21.16 1.20 -13.12
C SER A 113 19.80 0.52 -13.38
N GLU A 114 19.85 -0.68 -13.99
CA GLU A 114 18.68 -1.55 -14.14
C GLU A 114 18.05 -1.86 -12.78
N GLU A 115 18.87 -2.06 -11.73
CA GLU A 115 18.39 -2.29 -10.38
C GLU A 115 17.62 -1.08 -9.81
N ASP A 116 18.09 0.16 -10.06
CA ASP A 116 17.39 1.37 -9.63
C ASP A 116 16.04 1.52 -10.35
N TRP A 117 16.02 1.17 -11.64
CA TRP A 117 14.80 1.16 -12.44
C TRP A 117 13.81 0.12 -11.92
N ASP A 118 14.23 -1.13 -11.83
CA ASP A 118 13.39 -2.26 -11.42
C ASP A 118 12.85 -2.12 -10.00
N ALA A 119 13.67 -1.63 -9.06
CA ALA A 119 13.24 -1.42 -7.69
C ALA A 119 12.05 -0.45 -7.59
N VAL A 120 12.03 0.60 -8.41
CA VAL A 120 10.94 1.58 -8.41
C VAL A 120 9.73 1.08 -9.19
N VAL A 121 9.92 0.59 -10.40
CA VAL A 121 8.84 0.09 -11.26
C VAL A 121 8.13 -1.11 -10.63
N ASN A 122 8.87 -2.03 -10.00
CA ASN A 122 8.28 -3.19 -9.33
C ASN A 122 7.40 -2.82 -8.13
N VAL A 123 7.73 -1.75 -7.40
CA VAL A 123 6.91 -1.32 -6.26
C VAL A 123 5.71 -0.49 -6.72
N HIS A 124 5.93 0.53 -7.53
CA HIS A 124 4.88 1.49 -7.90
C HIS A 124 3.91 0.95 -8.95
N LEU A 125 4.43 0.51 -10.10
CA LEU A 125 3.59 0.08 -11.23
C LEU A 125 3.13 -1.37 -11.06
N LYS A 126 4.07 -2.29 -10.95
CA LYS A 126 3.74 -3.72 -10.78
C LYS A 126 3.02 -4.00 -9.46
N GLY A 127 3.41 -3.34 -8.36
CA GLY A 127 2.74 -3.51 -7.06
C GLY A 127 1.29 -3.09 -7.09
N THR A 128 0.96 -1.96 -7.73
CA THR A 128 -0.41 -1.53 -7.97
C THR A 128 -1.20 -2.56 -8.80
N PHE A 129 -0.60 -3.06 -9.88
CA PHE A 129 -1.20 -4.13 -10.69
C PHE A 129 -1.45 -5.39 -9.86
N VAL A 130 -0.46 -5.85 -9.10
CA VAL A 130 -0.53 -7.10 -8.34
C VAL A 130 -1.62 -7.05 -7.27
N CYS A 131 -1.67 -6.01 -6.45
CA CYS A 131 -2.71 -5.86 -5.42
C CYS A 131 -4.10 -5.73 -6.05
N THR A 132 -4.23 -4.91 -7.09
CA THR A 132 -5.48 -4.74 -7.85
C THR A 132 -5.95 -6.06 -8.46
N ARG A 133 -5.04 -6.82 -9.08
CA ARG A 133 -5.31 -8.13 -9.70
C ARG A 133 -5.93 -9.13 -8.73
N HIS A 134 -5.47 -9.12 -7.46
CA HIS A 134 -5.98 -10.03 -6.43
C HIS A 134 -7.24 -9.49 -5.73
N ALA A 135 -7.42 -8.18 -5.61
CA ALA A 135 -8.62 -7.57 -5.05
C ALA A 135 -9.84 -7.63 -5.99
N ALA A 136 -9.62 -7.48 -7.30
CA ALA A 136 -10.67 -7.37 -8.29
C ALA A 136 -11.70 -8.54 -8.30
N PRO A 137 -11.30 -9.83 -8.18
CA PRO A 137 -12.26 -10.94 -8.08
C PRO A 137 -13.17 -10.83 -6.85
N ILE A 138 -12.62 -10.38 -5.71
CA ILE A 138 -13.37 -10.18 -4.46
C ILE A 138 -14.40 -9.06 -4.64
N PHE A 139 -13.98 -7.92 -5.17
CA PHE A 139 -14.87 -6.79 -5.46
C PHE A 139 -15.98 -7.16 -6.43
N ARG A 140 -15.65 -7.93 -7.48
CA ARG A 140 -16.64 -8.44 -8.43
C ARG A 140 -17.67 -9.36 -7.76
N GLN A 141 -17.22 -10.29 -6.91
CA GLN A 141 -18.10 -11.20 -6.17
C GLN A 141 -18.98 -10.43 -5.17
N GLN A 142 -18.43 -9.46 -4.48
CA GLN A 142 -19.14 -8.60 -3.53
C GLN A 142 -20.07 -7.58 -4.22
N ARG A 143 -19.95 -7.39 -5.54
CA ARG A 143 -20.60 -6.34 -6.34
C ARG A 143 -20.32 -4.93 -5.80
N GLY A 144 -19.11 -4.72 -5.30
CA GLY A 144 -18.68 -3.44 -4.75
C GLY A 144 -17.26 -3.49 -4.22
N GLY A 145 -16.61 -2.35 -4.26
CA GLY A 145 -15.25 -2.12 -3.80
C GLY A 145 -14.71 -0.82 -4.37
N VAL A 146 -13.68 -0.28 -3.73
CA VAL A 146 -13.02 0.96 -4.14
C VAL A 146 -11.52 0.71 -4.20
N ILE A 147 -10.89 1.17 -5.28
CA ILE A 147 -9.44 1.19 -5.42
C ILE A 147 -9.01 2.66 -5.51
N VAL A 148 -8.04 3.03 -4.69
CA VAL A 148 -7.38 4.34 -4.74
C VAL A 148 -5.91 4.11 -5.07
N ASN A 149 -5.42 4.78 -6.12
CA ASN A 149 -4.02 4.73 -6.53
C ASN A 149 -3.37 6.08 -6.25
N THR A 150 -2.23 6.07 -5.56
CA THR A 150 -1.45 7.28 -5.28
C THR A 150 -0.71 7.72 -6.54
N ALA A 151 -1.22 8.76 -7.18
CA ALA A 151 -0.59 9.42 -8.32
C ALA A 151 0.50 10.41 -7.88
N SER A 152 1.19 11.01 -8.85
CA SER A 152 2.16 12.07 -8.62
C SER A 152 2.22 12.99 -9.85
N GLU A 153 2.45 14.27 -9.63
CA GLU A 153 2.78 15.23 -10.71
C GLU A 153 4.05 14.84 -11.47
N SER A 154 4.95 14.08 -10.81
CA SER A 154 6.16 13.54 -11.44
C SER A 154 5.87 12.54 -12.57
N GLY A 155 4.64 12.04 -12.72
CA GLY A 155 4.19 11.31 -13.92
C GLY A 155 4.30 12.15 -15.20
N LEU A 156 4.21 13.47 -15.08
CA LEU A 156 4.42 14.40 -16.21
C LEU A 156 5.90 14.66 -16.53
N GLY A 157 6.81 14.04 -15.79
CA GLY A 157 8.26 14.16 -15.92
C GLY A 157 8.89 14.92 -14.75
N HIS A 158 10.01 14.39 -14.24
CA HIS A 158 10.80 15.04 -13.20
C HIS A 158 12.28 14.72 -13.38
N TYR A 159 13.15 15.72 -13.16
CA TYR A 159 14.60 15.53 -13.28
C TYR A 159 15.08 14.40 -12.34
N ALA A 160 15.97 13.55 -12.84
CA ALA A 160 16.56 12.43 -12.14
C ALA A 160 15.55 11.37 -11.60
N MET A 161 14.34 11.32 -12.13
CA MET A 161 13.28 10.41 -11.69
C MET A 161 12.63 9.63 -12.84
N ALA A 162 13.37 9.27 -13.87
CA ALA A 162 12.83 8.59 -15.04
C ALA A 162 12.06 7.29 -14.68
N ASN A 163 12.58 6.49 -13.75
CA ASN A 163 11.93 5.29 -13.22
C ASN A 163 10.60 5.60 -12.50
N TYR A 164 10.61 6.60 -11.63
CA TYR A 164 9.43 7.00 -10.86
C TYR A 164 8.38 7.67 -11.76
N SER A 165 8.80 8.55 -12.67
CA SER A 165 7.91 9.19 -13.63
C SER A 165 7.18 8.17 -14.48
N ALA A 166 7.91 7.23 -15.08
CA ALA A 166 7.32 6.14 -15.88
C ALA A 166 6.36 5.23 -15.06
N ALA A 167 6.56 5.11 -13.75
CA ALA A 167 5.71 4.28 -12.91
C ALA A 167 4.48 5.03 -12.34
N LYS A 168 4.42 6.37 -12.50
CA LYS A 168 3.33 7.24 -12.03
C LYS A 168 2.48 7.84 -13.17
N GLU A 169 2.93 7.67 -14.42
CA GLU A 169 2.14 8.02 -15.61
C GLU A 169 0.95 7.06 -15.78
#